data_6c1473d86bb26db884343573e401d9d2
#
_entry.id   6c1473d86bb26db884343573e401d9d2
#
_cell.length_a   1.000
_cell.length_b   1.000
_cell.length_c   1.000
_cell.angle_alpha   90.00
_cell.angle_beta   90.00
_cell.angle_gamma   90.00
#
_symmetry.space_group_name_H-M   'P 1'
#
loop_
_entity.id
_entity.type
_entity.pdbx_description
1 polymer ?
#
loop_
_entity_poly.entity_id
_entity_poly.type
_entity_poly.pdbx_seq_one_letter_code
_entity_poly.pdbx_strand_id
1 'polypeptide(L)'
;KEYIENYRRRIKNEQDAEALMMYALYLIEAAKRTLDPHDSEKQARKYREALLSESVKIIKKLATSGAAPGKPPYADAQFYLANCYGNGKLGMSIDHAKSYHLYVQASKQNHPAATYRTAVCNEVGAGTKRNPKLGVLFYRKAASLGDTAGMYKLGMILLYGLLEQHPNPREAIVWLKRAADQADEDNPHALYELATHYAEPSNRFVPFDPSLARNLYTQAARLGHTPSQCKLAEGYAN
;
A
#
# COMPACT_ATOMS: atom_id res chain seq x y z
N LYS A 1 25.05 16.73 8.01
CA LYS A 1 24.47 18.10 7.93
C LYS A 1 24.81 18.76 6.60
N GLU A 2 26.09 18.81 6.20
CA GLU A 2 26.54 19.42 4.94
C GLU A 2 25.83 18.87 3.69
N TYR A 3 25.65 17.55 3.59
CA TYR A 3 24.95 16.93 2.48
C TYR A 3 23.50 17.40 2.36
N ILE A 4 22.80 17.55 3.48
CA ILE A 4 21.42 18.05 3.52
C ILE A 4 21.37 19.51 3.05
N GLU A 5 22.30 20.36 3.49
CA GLU A 5 22.38 21.75 3.04
C GLU A 5 22.63 21.86 1.54
N ASN A 6 23.50 21.00 0.98
CA ASN A 6 23.75 20.94 -0.45
C ASN A 6 22.52 20.46 -1.23
N TYR A 7 21.81 19.46 -0.71
CA TYR A 7 20.55 18.97 -1.30
C TYR A 7 19.49 20.07 -1.28
N ARG A 8 19.33 20.75 -0.14
CA ARG A 8 18.37 21.86 0.02
C ARG A 8 18.62 22.98 -0.98
N ARG A 9 19.88 23.35 -1.24
CA ARG A 9 20.24 24.35 -2.26
C ARG A 9 19.84 23.92 -3.66
N ARG A 10 20.08 22.67 -4.02
CA ARG A 10 19.71 22.12 -5.33
C ARG A 10 18.22 22.13 -5.58
N ILE A 11 17.43 21.88 -4.53
CA ILE A 11 15.97 21.71 -4.64
C ILE A 11 15.20 23.03 -4.45
N LYS A 12 15.86 24.12 -4.11
CA LYS A 12 15.24 25.40 -3.71
C LYS A 12 14.23 25.94 -4.75
N ASN A 13 14.51 25.78 -6.03
CA ASN A 13 13.66 26.24 -7.12
C ASN A 13 13.03 25.10 -7.92
N GLU A 14 13.01 23.88 -7.35
CA GLU A 14 12.44 22.72 -8.02
C GLU A 14 10.94 22.84 -8.14
N GLN A 15 10.41 22.47 -9.30
CA GLN A 15 8.98 22.45 -9.60
C GLN A 15 8.48 21.04 -9.95
N ASP A 16 9.36 20.05 -9.92
CA ASP A 16 8.99 18.66 -10.08
C ASP A 16 8.52 18.06 -8.74
N ALA A 17 7.27 17.61 -8.70
CA ALA A 17 6.65 17.07 -7.50
C ALA A 17 7.37 15.80 -7.01
N GLU A 18 7.81 14.93 -7.92
CA GLU A 18 8.53 13.71 -7.57
C GLU A 18 9.86 14.04 -6.90
N ALA A 19 10.63 14.96 -7.45
CA ALA A 19 11.90 15.40 -6.87
C ALA A 19 11.73 16.01 -5.49
N LEU A 20 10.71 16.83 -5.28
CA LEU A 20 10.37 17.42 -3.98
C LEU A 20 9.93 16.35 -2.98
N MET A 21 9.14 15.37 -3.42
CA MET A 21 8.72 14.26 -2.56
C MET A 21 9.92 13.39 -2.15
N MET A 22 10.82 13.09 -3.05
CA MET A 22 12.06 12.35 -2.76
C MET A 22 12.92 13.09 -1.73
N TYR A 23 13.04 14.40 -1.86
CA TYR A 23 13.74 15.21 -0.87
C TYR A 23 13.08 15.16 0.51
N ALA A 24 11.76 15.30 0.57
CA ALA A 24 11.01 15.20 1.82
C ALA A 24 11.19 13.83 2.51
N LEU A 25 11.13 12.74 1.75
CA LEU A 25 11.38 11.39 2.26
C LEU A 25 12.83 11.20 2.73
N TYR A 26 13.78 11.79 2.01
CA TYR A 26 15.19 11.79 2.43
C TYR A 26 15.37 12.46 3.78
N LEU A 27 14.71 13.60 4.03
CA LEU A 27 14.76 14.29 5.33
C LEU A 27 14.22 13.41 6.46
N ILE A 28 13.16 12.64 6.22
CA ILE A 28 12.60 11.71 7.21
C ILE A 28 13.61 10.61 7.54
N GLU A 29 14.25 10.02 6.54
CA GLU A 29 15.28 9.00 6.76
C GLU A 29 16.54 9.57 7.45
N ALA A 30 16.95 10.77 7.06
CA ALA A 30 18.06 11.47 7.72
C ALA A 30 17.76 11.74 9.21
N ALA A 31 16.52 12.12 9.53
CA ALA A 31 16.11 12.34 10.91
C ALA A 31 16.20 11.07 11.79
N LYS A 32 16.04 9.89 11.20
CA LYS A 32 16.19 8.60 11.91
C LYS A 32 17.66 8.25 12.19
N ARG A 33 18.58 8.67 11.34
CA ARG A 33 19.99 8.23 11.33
C ARG A 33 20.96 9.18 12.00
N THR A 34 20.64 10.46 12.14
CA THR A 34 21.59 11.48 12.58
C THR A 34 21.79 11.49 14.09
N LEU A 35 22.85 10.84 14.53
CA LEU A 35 23.53 11.14 15.77
C LEU A 35 24.94 11.59 15.39
N ASP A 36 25.19 12.92 15.35
CA ASP A 36 26.55 13.44 15.32
C ASP A 36 27.16 13.19 16.70
N PRO A 37 28.29 12.46 16.80
CA PRO A 37 28.91 12.16 18.08
C PRO A 37 29.33 13.43 18.90
N HIS A 38 29.38 14.57 18.23
CA HIS A 38 29.74 15.86 18.84
C HIS A 38 28.52 16.68 19.28
N ASP A 39 27.31 16.29 18.91
CA ASP A 39 26.07 16.98 19.30
C ASP A 39 25.63 16.52 20.70
N SER A 40 25.19 17.47 21.52
CA SER A 40 24.42 17.10 22.72
C SER A 40 23.11 16.49 22.35
N GLU A 41 22.52 15.65 23.20
CA GLU A 41 21.23 15.02 22.99
C GLU A 41 20.12 16.04 22.66
N LYS A 42 20.14 17.18 23.31
CA LYS A 42 19.22 18.31 23.08
C LYS A 42 19.39 18.91 21.68
N GLN A 43 20.63 19.08 21.21
CA GLN A 43 20.90 19.59 19.85
C GLN A 43 20.49 18.58 18.77
N ALA A 44 20.80 17.31 18.97
CA ALA A 44 20.40 16.23 18.07
C ALA A 44 18.87 16.13 17.95
N ARG A 45 18.15 16.23 19.06
CA ARG A 45 16.68 16.25 19.08
C ARG A 45 16.11 17.44 18.31
N LYS A 46 16.60 18.64 18.59
CA LYS A 46 16.16 19.87 17.91
C LYS A 46 16.39 19.80 16.40
N TYR A 47 17.52 19.26 15.99
CA TYR A 47 17.84 19.08 14.57
C TYR A 47 16.90 18.08 13.89
N ARG A 48 16.62 16.93 14.51
CA ARG A 48 15.64 15.95 14.01
C ARG A 48 14.25 16.55 13.86
N GLU A 49 13.79 17.28 14.87
CA GLU A 49 12.49 17.97 14.84
C GLU A 49 12.41 18.97 13.69
N ALA A 50 13.49 19.70 13.41
CA ALA A 50 13.57 20.64 12.30
C ALA A 50 13.47 19.93 10.93
N LEU A 51 14.19 18.82 10.74
CA LEU A 51 14.13 18.02 9.52
C LEU A 51 12.72 17.45 9.28
N LEU A 52 12.09 16.90 10.31
CA LEU A 52 10.73 16.37 10.22
C LEU A 52 9.70 17.47 9.92
N SER A 53 9.84 18.63 10.56
CA SER A 53 8.97 19.78 10.30
C SER A 53 9.06 20.27 8.85
N GLU A 54 10.27 20.36 8.31
CA GLU A 54 10.51 20.73 6.91
C GLU A 54 9.87 19.69 5.96
N SER A 55 10.10 18.43 6.22
CA SER A 55 9.50 17.32 5.43
C SER A 55 7.98 17.39 5.41
N VAL A 56 7.34 17.53 6.56
CA VAL A 56 5.88 17.62 6.71
C VAL A 56 5.32 18.81 5.93
N LYS A 57 5.97 19.97 5.97
CA LYS A 57 5.54 21.15 5.21
C LYS A 57 5.56 20.90 3.70
N ILE A 58 6.61 20.25 3.20
CA ILE A 58 6.73 19.91 1.77
C ILE A 58 5.63 18.93 1.35
N ILE A 59 5.44 17.88 2.12
CA ILE A 59 4.41 16.84 1.84
C ILE A 59 3.01 17.45 1.85
N LYS A 60 2.68 18.26 2.85
CA LYS A 60 1.39 18.95 2.93
C LYS A 60 1.16 19.89 1.74
N LYS A 61 2.18 20.65 1.35
CA LYS A 61 2.09 21.53 0.18
C LYS A 61 1.86 20.74 -1.10
N LEU A 62 2.62 19.68 -1.34
CA LEU A 62 2.47 18.81 -2.51
C LEU A 62 1.08 18.17 -2.57
N ALA A 63 0.55 17.74 -1.43
CA ALA A 63 -0.76 17.08 -1.34
C ALA A 63 -1.93 18.04 -1.56
N THR A 64 -1.77 19.34 -1.31
CA THR A 64 -2.85 20.34 -1.37
C THR A 64 -2.75 21.29 -2.56
N SER A 65 -1.57 21.87 -2.79
CA SER A 65 -1.35 22.94 -3.78
C SER A 65 -0.46 22.51 -4.96
N GLY A 66 0.17 21.35 -4.87
CA GLY A 66 1.14 20.89 -5.87
C GLY A 66 2.54 21.50 -5.68
N ALA A 67 3.42 21.19 -6.63
CA ALA A 67 4.84 21.59 -6.57
C ALA A 67 5.05 23.10 -6.85
N ALA A 68 4.21 23.70 -7.67
CA ALA A 68 4.30 25.10 -8.08
C ALA A 68 2.90 25.63 -8.46
N PRO A 69 2.73 26.96 -8.59
CA PRO A 69 1.49 27.54 -9.07
C PRO A 69 1.05 26.93 -10.40
N GLY A 70 -0.21 26.53 -10.51
CA GLY A 70 -0.76 25.89 -11.71
C GLY A 70 -0.47 24.40 -11.86
N LYS A 71 0.32 23.79 -10.97
CA LYS A 71 0.50 22.34 -10.91
C LYS A 71 -0.60 21.69 -10.06
N PRO A 72 -1.06 20.49 -10.44
CA PRO A 72 -2.07 19.78 -9.64
C PRO A 72 -1.48 19.28 -8.30
N PRO A 73 -2.30 19.04 -7.29
CA PRO A 73 -1.91 18.30 -6.10
C PRO A 73 -1.29 16.95 -6.49
N TYR A 74 -0.24 16.54 -5.78
CA TYR A 74 0.52 15.35 -6.11
C TYR A 74 -0.06 14.11 -5.41
N ALA A 75 -0.49 13.13 -6.18
CA ALA A 75 -1.22 11.97 -5.68
C ALA A 75 -0.39 11.12 -4.68
N ASP A 76 0.90 10.91 -4.93
CA ASP A 76 1.78 10.18 -4.01
C ASP A 76 1.92 10.88 -2.66
N ALA A 77 1.97 12.23 -2.67
CA ALA A 77 1.98 13.01 -1.44
C ALA A 77 0.65 12.93 -0.70
N GLN A 78 -0.46 12.94 -1.41
CA GLN A 78 -1.79 12.73 -0.83
C GLN A 78 -1.90 11.35 -0.17
N PHE A 79 -1.45 10.31 -0.84
CA PHE A 79 -1.41 8.95 -0.32
C PHE A 79 -0.52 8.83 0.93
N TYR A 80 0.68 9.37 0.89
CA TYR A 80 1.60 9.36 2.02
C TYR A 80 1.05 10.12 3.23
N LEU A 81 0.51 11.30 3.01
CA LEU A 81 -0.11 12.12 4.06
C LEU A 81 -1.34 11.44 4.65
N ALA A 82 -2.16 10.79 3.82
CA ALA A 82 -3.30 9.99 4.26
C ALA A 82 -2.87 8.87 5.21
N ASN A 83 -1.80 8.15 4.88
CA ASN A 83 -1.22 7.12 5.76
C ASN A 83 -0.76 7.72 7.10
N CYS A 84 -0.13 8.89 7.08
CA CYS A 84 0.30 9.57 8.30
C CYS A 84 -0.88 9.94 9.22
N TYR A 85 -1.96 10.45 8.67
CA TYR A 85 -3.18 10.72 9.44
C TYR A 85 -3.87 9.44 9.93
N GLY A 86 -3.80 8.37 9.16
CA GLY A 86 -4.42 7.10 9.53
C GLY A 86 -3.73 6.37 10.69
N ASN A 87 -2.44 6.55 10.85
CA ASN A 87 -1.62 5.85 11.85
C ASN A 87 -0.86 6.76 12.83
N GLY A 88 -1.04 8.06 12.75
CA GLY A 88 -0.42 9.02 13.67
C GLY A 88 1.09 9.17 13.48
N LYS A 89 1.64 8.91 12.28
CA LYS A 89 3.06 9.10 11.98
C LYS A 89 3.44 10.58 11.85
N LEU A 90 4.73 10.86 11.98
CA LEU A 90 5.33 12.20 11.86
C LEU A 90 4.75 13.23 12.84
N GLY A 91 4.37 12.78 14.04
CA GLY A 91 3.80 13.64 15.07
C GLY A 91 2.37 14.13 14.78
N MET A 92 1.71 13.56 13.80
CA MET A 92 0.32 13.89 13.50
C MET A 92 -0.63 13.14 14.43
N SER A 93 -1.71 13.79 14.83
CA SER A 93 -2.82 13.12 15.50
C SER A 93 -3.55 12.23 14.50
N ILE A 94 -4.01 11.06 14.95
CA ILE A 94 -4.84 10.18 14.14
C ILE A 94 -6.15 10.93 13.77
N ASP A 95 -6.40 11.00 12.47
CA ASP A 95 -7.61 11.63 11.91
C ASP A 95 -8.06 10.81 10.68
N HIS A 96 -8.94 9.86 10.92
CA HIS A 96 -9.43 8.96 9.87
C HIS A 96 -10.25 9.71 8.79
N ALA A 97 -10.94 10.79 9.16
CA ALA A 97 -11.69 11.58 8.19
C ALA A 97 -10.78 12.30 7.19
N LYS A 98 -9.70 12.92 7.66
CA LYS A 98 -8.67 13.52 6.79
C LYS A 98 -7.95 12.47 5.96
N SER A 99 -7.61 11.32 6.57
CA SER A 99 -7.00 10.19 5.88
C SER A 99 -7.87 9.72 4.72
N TYR A 100 -9.14 9.44 4.97
CA TYR A 100 -10.09 9.03 3.95
C TYR A 100 -10.23 10.05 2.81
N HIS A 101 -10.38 11.33 3.15
CA HIS A 101 -10.49 12.41 2.16
C HIS A 101 -9.28 12.46 1.22
N LEU A 102 -8.08 12.33 1.75
CA LEU A 102 -6.84 12.31 0.96
C LEU A 102 -6.72 11.05 0.09
N TYR A 103 -7.12 9.88 0.60
CA TYR A 103 -7.18 8.66 -0.22
C TYR A 103 -8.13 8.82 -1.40
N VAL A 104 -9.31 9.39 -1.17
CA VAL A 104 -10.29 9.68 -2.25
C VAL A 104 -9.71 10.63 -3.28
N GLN A 105 -9.05 11.70 -2.86
CA GLN A 105 -8.42 12.65 -3.78
C GLN A 105 -7.34 11.98 -4.65
N ALA A 106 -6.47 11.19 -4.05
CA ALA A 106 -5.45 10.43 -4.78
C ALA A 106 -6.09 9.38 -5.72
N SER A 107 -7.16 8.72 -5.29
CA SER A 107 -7.93 7.78 -6.12
C SER A 107 -8.55 8.45 -7.34
N LYS A 108 -9.01 9.70 -7.23
CA LYS A 108 -9.49 10.49 -8.37
C LYS A 108 -8.40 10.75 -9.42
N GLN A 109 -7.14 10.72 -9.03
CA GLN A 109 -5.98 10.77 -9.91
C GLN A 109 -5.48 9.37 -10.34
N ASN A 110 -6.29 8.34 -10.13
CA ASN A 110 -5.98 6.94 -10.48
C ASN A 110 -4.74 6.38 -9.76
N HIS A 111 -4.52 6.78 -8.53
CA HIS A 111 -3.48 6.20 -7.69
C HIS A 111 -3.92 4.82 -7.17
N PRO A 112 -3.25 3.72 -7.56
CA PRO A 112 -3.74 2.35 -7.30
C PRO A 112 -3.86 2.05 -5.80
N ALA A 113 -2.82 2.30 -5.04
CA ALA A 113 -2.78 2.01 -3.61
C ALA A 113 -3.78 2.87 -2.81
N ALA A 114 -3.96 4.15 -3.17
CA ALA A 114 -4.94 5.02 -2.54
C ALA A 114 -6.38 4.55 -2.85
N THR A 115 -6.61 4.05 -4.05
CA THR A 115 -7.90 3.48 -4.46
C THR A 115 -8.22 2.23 -3.63
N TYR A 116 -7.24 1.35 -3.41
CA TYR A 116 -7.38 0.22 -2.51
C TYR A 116 -7.70 0.66 -1.07
N ARG A 117 -6.99 1.64 -0.53
CA ARG A 117 -7.26 2.17 0.81
C ARG A 117 -8.64 2.82 0.93
N THR A 118 -9.10 3.52 -0.11
CA THR A 118 -10.47 4.06 -0.17
C THR A 118 -11.50 2.92 -0.09
N ALA A 119 -11.26 1.81 -0.78
CA ALA A 119 -12.11 0.62 -0.68
C ALA A 119 -12.18 0.05 0.73
N VAL A 120 -11.03 -0.11 1.39
CA VAL A 120 -10.94 -0.60 2.78
C VAL A 120 -11.70 0.33 3.73
N CYS A 121 -11.54 1.64 3.60
CA CYS A 121 -12.25 2.61 4.44
C CYS A 121 -13.77 2.48 4.31
N ASN A 122 -14.28 2.27 3.09
CA ASN A 122 -15.70 2.04 2.87
C ASN A 122 -16.19 0.68 3.40
N GLU A 123 -15.36 -0.35 3.31
CA GLU A 123 -15.68 -1.69 3.85
C GLU A 123 -15.85 -1.65 5.36
N VAL A 124 -14.92 -1.01 6.07
CA VAL A 124 -14.90 -1.02 7.54
C VAL A 124 -15.56 0.18 8.19
N GLY A 125 -15.76 1.27 7.45
CA GLY A 125 -16.30 2.53 7.99
C GLY A 125 -15.22 3.38 8.67
N ALA A 126 -14.00 3.40 8.17
CA ALA A 126 -12.92 4.23 8.70
C ALA A 126 -12.91 5.62 8.04
N GLY A 127 -13.17 6.66 8.81
CA GLY A 127 -13.23 8.04 8.31
C GLY A 127 -14.44 8.37 7.43
N THR A 128 -15.31 7.40 7.19
CA THR A 128 -16.54 7.52 6.42
C THR A 128 -17.56 6.51 6.95
N LYS A 129 -18.83 6.68 6.57
CA LYS A 129 -19.85 5.67 6.86
C LYS A 129 -19.55 4.39 6.11
N ARG A 130 -19.70 3.25 6.80
CA ARG A 130 -19.55 1.94 6.18
C ARG A 130 -20.47 1.78 4.97
N ASN A 131 -19.90 1.40 3.82
CA ASN A 131 -20.63 1.16 2.58
C ASN A 131 -19.96 0.03 1.80
N PRO A 132 -20.32 -1.24 2.05
CA PRO A 132 -19.71 -2.40 1.39
C PRO A 132 -19.80 -2.36 -0.13
N LYS A 133 -20.94 -1.93 -0.68
CA LYS A 133 -21.15 -1.83 -2.13
C LYS A 133 -20.17 -0.84 -2.78
N LEU A 134 -20.01 0.32 -2.17
CA LEU A 134 -19.02 1.29 -2.64
C LEU A 134 -17.58 0.76 -2.46
N GLY A 135 -17.32 0.04 -1.38
CA GLY A 135 -16.06 -0.66 -1.16
C GLY A 135 -15.70 -1.59 -2.32
N VAL A 136 -16.65 -2.41 -2.78
CA VAL A 136 -16.44 -3.32 -3.93
C VAL A 136 -16.11 -2.54 -5.20
N LEU A 137 -16.80 -1.43 -5.47
CA LEU A 137 -16.51 -0.58 -6.64
C LEU A 137 -15.07 -0.05 -6.61
N PHE A 138 -14.58 0.39 -5.46
CA PHE A 138 -13.20 0.84 -5.30
C PHE A 138 -12.20 -0.31 -5.36
N TYR A 139 -12.50 -1.51 -4.83
CA TYR A 139 -11.65 -2.68 -5.02
C TYR A 139 -11.52 -3.04 -6.50
N ARG A 140 -12.62 -3.01 -7.23
CA ARG A 140 -12.62 -3.26 -8.69
C ARG A 140 -11.80 -2.21 -9.44
N LYS A 141 -11.92 -0.94 -9.08
CA LYS A 141 -11.10 0.14 -9.64
C LYS A 141 -9.60 -0.08 -9.32
N ALA A 142 -9.26 -0.38 -8.08
CA ALA A 142 -7.88 -0.65 -7.66
C ALA A 142 -7.28 -1.83 -8.43
N ALA A 143 -8.01 -2.93 -8.55
CA ALA A 143 -7.60 -4.10 -9.33
C ALA A 143 -7.36 -3.73 -10.80
N SER A 144 -8.24 -2.95 -11.40
CA SER A 144 -8.11 -2.48 -12.79
C SER A 144 -6.93 -1.54 -12.98
N LEU A 145 -6.53 -0.80 -11.96
CA LEU A 145 -5.34 0.05 -11.94
C LEU A 145 -4.04 -0.73 -11.68
N GLY A 146 -4.12 -2.03 -11.46
CA GLY A 146 -2.96 -2.90 -11.26
C GLY A 146 -2.51 -3.05 -9.81
N ASP A 147 -3.31 -2.63 -8.83
CA ASP A 147 -3.01 -2.82 -7.42
C ASP A 147 -3.12 -4.29 -7.02
N THR A 148 -2.03 -4.88 -6.58
CA THR A 148 -1.95 -6.32 -6.26
C THR A 148 -2.88 -6.70 -5.10
N ALA A 149 -2.91 -5.90 -4.04
CA ALA A 149 -3.81 -6.11 -2.91
C ALA A 149 -5.29 -5.99 -3.33
N GLY A 150 -5.60 -5.02 -4.21
CA GLY A 150 -6.92 -4.86 -4.80
C GLY A 150 -7.35 -6.05 -5.65
N MET A 151 -6.46 -6.58 -6.47
CA MET A 151 -6.71 -7.79 -7.27
C MET A 151 -7.01 -9.01 -6.39
N TYR A 152 -6.20 -9.24 -5.36
CA TYR A 152 -6.40 -10.33 -4.42
C TYR A 152 -7.74 -10.18 -3.67
N LYS A 153 -8.01 -9.01 -3.12
CA LYS A 153 -9.24 -8.75 -2.36
C LYS A 153 -10.49 -8.90 -3.24
N LEU A 154 -10.47 -8.38 -4.46
CA LEU A 154 -11.55 -8.56 -5.42
C LEU A 154 -11.75 -10.04 -5.77
N GLY A 155 -10.66 -10.77 -5.98
CA GLY A 155 -10.70 -12.22 -6.20
C GLY A 155 -11.39 -12.95 -5.05
N MET A 156 -11.06 -12.64 -3.81
CA MET A 156 -11.69 -13.24 -2.63
C MET A 156 -13.17 -12.88 -2.49
N ILE A 157 -13.51 -11.61 -2.74
CA ILE A 157 -14.91 -11.15 -2.73
C ILE A 157 -15.76 -11.94 -3.73
N LEU A 158 -15.26 -12.08 -4.95
CA LEU A 158 -15.97 -12.77 -6.01
C LEU A 158 -15.98 -14.30 -5.84
N LEU A 159 -14.95 -14.86 -5.24
CA LEU A 159 -14.87 -16.31 -5.01
C LEU A 159 -15.87 -16.78 -3.96
N TYR A 160 -15.99 -16.04 -2.86
CA TYR A 160 -16.81 -16.41 -1.71
C TYR A 160 -18.11 -15.63 -1.57
N GLY A 161 -18.39 -14.70 -2.48
CA GLY A 161 -19.60 -13.88 -2.40
C GLY A 161 -19.61 -12.95 -1.19
N LEU A 162 -18.48 -12.31 -0.89
CA LEU A 162 -18.36 -11.37 0.23
C LEU A 162 -18.96 -10.00 -0.12
N LEU A 163 -19.18 -9.16 0.89
CA LEU A 163 -19.62 -7.77 0.76
C LEU A 163 -20.91 -7.64 -0.09
N GLU A 164 -21.88 -8.51 0.18
CA GLU A 164 -23.19 -8.53 -0.52
C GLU A 164 -23.08 -8.81 -2.02
N GLN A 165 -21.98 -9.41 -2.50
CA GLN A 165 -21.82 -9.80 -3.88
C GLN A 165 -22.25 -11.25 -4.10
N HIS A 166 -22.75 -11.55 -5.30
CA HIS A 166 -22.92 -12.92 -5.73
C HIS A 166 -21.58 -13.55 -6.11
N PRO A 167 -21.34 -14.83 -5.72
CA PRO A 167 -20.13 -15.52 -6.14
C PRO A 167 -19.98 -15.56 -7.66
N ASN A 168 -18.76 -15.25 -8.12
CA ASN A 168 -18.35 -15.40 -9.51
C ASN A 168 -16.94 -16.01 -9.56
N PRO A 169 -16.83 -17.34 -9.35
CA PRO A 169 -15.55 -18.00 -9.26
C PRO A 169 -14.70 -17.92 -10.53
N ARG A 170 -15.31 -17.86 -11.69
CA ARG A 170 -14.58 -17.73 -12.97
C ARG A 170 -13.81 -16.40 -13.02
N GLU A 171 -14.47 -15.30 -12.73
CA GLU A 171 -13.81 -13.98 -12.66
C GLU A 171 -12.82 -13.93 -11.50
N ALA A 172 -13.18 -14.49 -10.35
CA ALA A 172 -12.31 -14.54 -9.17
C ALA A 172 -10.95 -15.17 -9.46
N ILE A 173 -10.93 -16.32 -10.14
CA ILE A 173 -9.67 -17.00 -10.50
C ILE A 173 -8.82 -16.16 -11.44
N VAL A 174 -9.41 -15.40 -12.35
CA VAL A 174 -8.66 -14.48 -13.23
C VAL A 174 -7.94 -13.42 -12.42
N TRP A 175 -8.64 -12.81 -11.46
CA TRP A 175 -8.02 -11.80 -10.59
C TRP A 175 -6.96 -12.37 -9.66
N LEU A 176 -7.20 -13.56 -9.09
CA LEU A 176 -6.21 -14.24 -8.25
C LEU A 176 -4.95 -14.61 -9.03
N LYS A 177 -5.07 -15.06 -10.27
CA LYS A 177 -3.92 -15.33 -11.14
C LYS A 177 -3.10 -14.07 -11.41
N ARG A 178 -3.76 -12.96 -11.74
CA ARG A 178 -3.08 -11.67 -11.94
C ARG A 178 -2.38 -11.19 -10.67
N ALA A 179 -3.00 -11.33 -9.51
CA ALA A 179 -2.39 -11.01 -8.23
C ALA A 179 -1.18 -11.91 -7.93
N ALA A 180 -1.28 -13.20 -8.24
CA ALA A 180 -0.18 -14.16 -8.08
C ALA A 180 1.02 -13.83 -9.00
N ASP A 181 0.76 -13.39 -10.23
CA ASP A 181 1.81 -12.97 -11.16
C ASP A 181 2.58 -11.73 -10.69
N GLN A 182 1.96 -10.91 -9.84
CA GLN A 182 2.55 -9.70 -9.25
C GLN A 182 2.94 -9.90 -7.77
N ALA A 183 2.91 -11.14 -7.26
CA ALA A 183 3.19 -11.41 -5.86
C ALA A 183 4.58 -10.95 -5.44
N ASP A 184 4.65 -10.39 -4.25
CA ASP A 184 5.87 -9.95 -3.57
C ASP A 184 5.78 -10.28 -2.07
N GLU A 185 6.76 -9.83 -1.30
CA GLU A 185 6.80 -10.09 0.15
C GLU A 185 5.60 -9.50 0.90
N ASP A 186 5.03 -8.39 0.42
CA ASP A 186 3.85 -7.76 1.01
C ASP A 186 2.54 -8.41 0.54
N ASN A 187 2.55 -9.04 -0.62
CA ASN A 187 1.36 -9.58 -1.29
C ASN A 187 1.54 -11.04 -1.76
N PRO A 188 1.82 -12.00 -0.88
CA PRO A 188 2.02 -13.41 -1.25
C PRO A 188 0.72 -14.23 -1.30
N HIS A 189 -0.40 -13.66 -0.83
CA HIS A 189 -1.62 -14.40 -0.46
C HIS A 189 -2.33 -15.07 -1.63
N ALA A 190 -2.30 -14.46 -2.83
CA ALA A 190 -2.94 -15.03 -4.02
C ALA A 190 -2.27 -16.34 -4.46
N LEU A 191 -0.96 -16.46 -4.29
CA LEU A 191 -0.22 -17.71 -4.56
C LEU A 191 -0.73 -18.85 -3.66
N TYR A 192 -0.91 -18.58 -2.38
CA TYR A 192 -1.43 -19.55 -1.41
C TYR A 192 -2.87 -19.96 -1.74
N GLU A 193 -3.73 -19.00 -2.00
CA GLU A 193 -5.14 -19.25 -2.32
C GLU A 193 -5.28 -20.11 -3.58
N LEU A 194 -4.58 -19.78 -4.65
CA LEU A 194 -4.56 -20.59 -5.88
C LEU A 194 -4.02 -21.99 -5.62
N ALA A 195 -2.93 -22.11 -4.86
CA ALA A 195 -2.34 -23.40 -4.52
C ALA A 195 -3.36 -24.31 -3.82
N THR A 196 -4.14 -23.76 -2.89
CA THR A 196 -5.21 -24.49 -2.20
C THR A 196 -6.24 -25.00 -3.16
N HIS A 197 -6.64 -24.20 -4.14
CA HIS A 197 -7.63 -24.63 -5.15
C HIS A 197 -7.08 -25.70 -6.10
N TYR A 198 -5.82 -25.60 -6.55
CA TYR A 198 -5.19 -26.62 -7.38
C TYR A 198 -4.89 -27.93 -6.64
N ALA A 199 -4.74 -27.88 -5.32
CA ALA A 199 -4.52 -29.05 -4.48
C ALA A 199 -5.80 -29.83 -4.16
N GLU A 200 -6.98 -29.26 -4.42
CA GLU A 200 -8.26 -29.84 -4.04
C GLU A 200 -8.89 -30.61 -5.23
N PRO A 201 -8.97 -31.97 -5.15
CA PRO A 201 -9.52 -32.77 -6.26
C PRO A 201 -10.98 -32.49 -6.59
N SER A 202 -11.76 -32.01 -5.62
CA SER A 202 -13.18 -31.69 -5.78
C SER A 202 -13.45 -30.30 -6.34
N ASN A 203 -12.39 -29.50 -6.57
CA ASN A 203 -12.52 -28.15 -7.09
C ASN A 203 -13.08 -28.15 -8.52
N ARG A 204 -14.12 -27.34 -8.75
CA ARG A 204 -14.80 -27.27 -10.07
C ARG A 204 -14.31 -26.09 -10.93
N PHE A 205 -13.49 -25.21 -10.39
CA PHE A 205 -13.10 -23.94 -11.04
C PHE A 205 -11.72 -24.00 -11.66
N VAL A 206 -10.86 -24.85 -11.12
CA VAL A 206 -9.52 -25.13 -11.64
C VAL A 206 -9.29 -26.64 -11.71
N PRO A 207 -8.50 -27.13 -12.66
CA PRO A 207 -8.16 -28.56 -12.74
C PRO A 207 -7.30 -28.93 -11.52
N PHE A 208 -7.50 -30.16 -11.03
CA PHE A 208 -6.62 -30.70 -9.98
C PHE A 208 -5.20 -30.83 -10.51
N ASP A 209 -4.27 -30.14 -9.89
CA ASP A 209 -2.84 -30.15 -10.25
C ASP A 209 -1.98 -29.99 -8.98
N PRO A 210 -1.68 -31.10 -8.30
CA PRO A 210 -0.89 -31.04 -7.06
C PRO A 210 0.56 -30.58 -7.29
N SER A 211 1.10 -30.77 -8.49
CA SER A 211 2.45 -30.29 -8.84
C SER A 211 2.48 -28.78 -8.92
N LEU A 212 1.52 -28.17 -9.62
CA LEU A 212 1.36 -26.73 -9.69
C LEU A 212 1.07 -26.15 -8.30
N ALA A 213 0.20 -26.79 -7.52
CA ALA A 213 -0.09 -26.38 -6.15
C ALA A 213 1.17 -26.29 -5.29
N ARG A 214 2.01 -27.33 -5.36
CA ARG A 214 3.30 -27.35 -4.65
C ARG A 214 4.22 -26.22 -5.09
N ASN A 215 4.30 -25.97 -6.38
CA ASN A 215 5.08 -24.85 -6.93
C ASN A 215 4.60 -23.51 -6.38
N LEU A 216 3.28 -23.25 -6.40
CA LEU A 216 2.68 -22.01 -5.90
C LEU A 216 2.90 -21.84 -4.37
N TYR A 217 2.75 -22.90 -3.58
CA TYR A 217 3.12 -22.87 -2.16
C TYR A 217 4.59 -22.55 -1.96
N THR A 218 5.47 -23.11 -2.77
CA THR A 218 6.91 -22.84 -2.71
C THR A 218 7.23 -21.38 -3.01
N GLN A 219 6.60 -20.80 -4.03
CA GLN A 219 6.76 -19.37 -4.35
C GLN A 219 6.29 -18.49 -3.19
N ALA A 220 5.12 -18.75 -2.62
CA ALA A 220 4.61 -18.00 -1.48
C ALA A 220 5.52 -18.14 -0.24
N ALA A 221 6.00 -19.34 0.02
CA ALA A 221 6.92 -19.61 1.14
C ALA A 221 8.24 -18.85 1.02
N ARG A 222 8.79 -18.73 -0.20
CA ARG A 222 9.99 -17.94 -0.48
C ARG A 222 9.78 -16.44 -0.25
N LEU A 223 8.54 -15.96 -0.40
CA LEU A 223 8.14 -14.58 -0.07
C LEU A 223 7.84 -14.39 1.43
N GLY A 224 8.07 -15.39 2.26
CA GLY A 224 7.88 -15.31 3.71
C GLY A 224 6.47 -15.65 4.20
N HIS A 225 5.61 -16.24 3.34
CA HIS A 225 4.25 -16.59 3.72
C HIS A 225 4.21 -17.83 4.61
N THR A 226 4.04 -17.63 5.92
CA THR A 226 4.09 -18.68 6.95
C THR A 226 3.09 -19.84 6.71
N PRO A 227 1.81 -19.62 6.34
CA PRO A 227 0.90 -20.71 6.05
C PRO A 227 1.39 -21.62 4.91
N SER A 228 2.05 -21.07 3.89
CA SER A 228 2.63 -21.85 2.81
C SER A 228 3.83 -22.68 3.27
N GLN A 229 4.66 -22.13 4.14
CA GLN A 229 5.77 -22.86 4.76
C GLN A 229 5.26 -24.04 5.57
N CYS A 230 4.18 -23.88 6.34
CA CYS A 230 3.54 -24.96 7.08
C CYS A 230 3.00 -26.06 6.16
N LYS A 231 2.30 -25.67 5.07
CA LYS A 231 1.76 -26.63 4.10
C LYS A 231 2.84 -27.48 3.43
N LEU A 232 3.97 -26.88 3.10
CA LEU A 232 5.11 -27.62 2.54
C LEU A 232 5.72 -28.57 3.56
N ALA A 233 5.85 -28.14 4.82
CA ALA A 233 6.38 -28.99 5.90
C ALA A 233 5.47 -30.22 6.15
N GLU A 234 4.15 -30.04 6.18
CA GLU A 234 3.17 -31.14 6.28
C GLU A 234 3.32 -32.14 5.12
N GLY A 235 3.54 -31.64 3.90
CA GLY A 235 3.73 -32.49 2.71
C GLY A 235 5.03 -33.28 2.68
N TYR A 236 6.04 -32.89 3.48
CA TYR A 236 7.29 -33.67 3.63
C TYR A 236 7.25 -34.65 4.78
N ALA A 237 6.26 -34.54 5.69
CA ALA A 237 6.10 -35.42 6.84
C ALA A 237 5.26 -36.68 6.53
N ASN A 238 4.61 -36.74 5.38
CA ASN A 238 3.83 -37.86 4.84
C ASN A 238 4.52 -38.47 3.63
#